data_220cd94f95e3689a5c9416f827707b8f
#
_entry.id   220cd94f95e3689a5c9416f827707b8f
#
_cell.length_a   1.000
_cell.length_b   1.000
_cell.length_c   1.000
_cell.angle_alpha   90.00
_cell.angle_beta   90.00
_cell.angle_gamma   90.00
#
_symmetry.space_group_name_H-M   'P 1'
#
loop_
_entity.id
_entity.type
_entity.pdbx_description
1 polymer ?
#
loop_
_entity_poly.entity_id
_entity_poly.type
_entity_poly.pdbx_seq_one_letter_code
_entity_poly.pdbx_strand_id
1 'polypeptide(L)'
;MSLDARTDTVDGVLRRSAAKFPDRRALTFEDRMWTYRELDDAVSRAAAYLQSLGLSAGERVAAYGTNSDAYTIGFLACARAGLVHVPVNYALKGEELTYLVSQSGSAAVLVDPALKDTLDSVGGALDLRHVVPLRDAEDSLLAHSGSGDVPVLAVPVASTDLAQLLYTSGTTSKPKGAMMTHGGLVHEYVSSVIALALSDGDNPLICMPLYHSAGMHVFMLPYLSVGASVNLMQTPDIPEILRRIEADRIGSLFLAPTVWVPLAGHPDLETRDLSSLKKAQYGASIMPVTVLNRLRERYPDLGFYNCFGQSEIGPLATVLQPEEHEERPSSCGKAVFFVETRVVDPDGNDVPDGTPGEVLYRSPQLCLGYWDNPDATAEAFRDGWFHSGDLVTRDPEGYITVVDRIKDVINTGGILVASREVEDAVYTHPDVAEVAVIGTPDDKWIEAITAVVVLREDAAGVTPDGLIAHVKERIAPFKVPKQVVFVDELPRNQSGKLLKRELRATL
;
A
#
# COMPACT_ATOMS: atom_id res chain seq x y z
N MET A 1 -3.97 -31.78 -17.91
CA MET A 1 -3.97 -30.71 -18.88
C MET A 1 -2.70 -29.89 -18.65
N SER A 2 -1.81 -29.74 -19.63
CA SER A 2 -0.65 -28.89 -19.46
C SER A 2 -1.13 -27.45 -19.28
N LEU A 3 -0.64 -26.76 -18.22
CA LEU A 3 -0.78 -25.31 -18.13
C LEU A 3 -0.31 -24.72 -19.47
N ASP A 4 -1.09 -23.84 -20.06
CA ASP A 4 -0.61 -23.11 -21.22
C ASP A 4 0.63 -22.33 -20.78
N ALA A 5 1.80 -22.72 -21.26
CA ALA A 5 3.07 -22.10 -20.90
C ALA A 5 3.15 -20.62 -21.28
N ARG A 6 2.16 -20.10 -21.99
CA ARG A 6 2.03 -18.69 -22.40
C ARG A 6 1.13 -17.87 -21.47
N THR A 7 0.54 -18.47 -20.42
CA THR A 7 -0.39 -17.79 -19.54
C THR A 7 0.35 -17.25 -18.32
N ASP A 8 0.38 -15.93 -18.17
CA ASP A 8 0.93 -15.25 -17.00
C ASP A 8 -0.18 -14.98 -15.99
N THR A 9 -0.24 -15.85 -14.95
CA THR A 9 -1.20 -15.75 -13.86
C THR A 9 -0.49 -15.67 -12.52
N VAL A 10 -1.14 -15.09 -11.53
CA VAL A 10 -0.64 -15.04 -10.14
C VAL A 10 -0.36 -16.45 -9.61
N ASP A 11 -1.25 -17.41 -9.86
CA ASP A 11 -1.01 -18.82 -9.51
C ASP A 11 0.22 -19.41 -10.23
N GLY A 12 0.41 -19.07 -11.50
CA GLY A 12 1.58 -19.48 -12.27
C GLY A 12 2.91 -19.03 -11.69
N VAL A 13 2.92 -17.89 -10.98
CA VAL A 13 4.11 -17.40 -10.28
C VAL A 13 4.51 -18.37 -9.18
N LEU A 14 3.59 -18.74 -8.27
CA LEU A 14 3.88 -19.70 -7.19
C LEU A 14 4.29 -21.07 -7.74
N ARG A 15 3.56 -21.61 -8.70
CA ARG A 15 3.86 -22.93 -9.30
C ARG A 15 5.25 -22.98 -9.90
N ARG A 16 5.68 -21.93 -10.61
CA ARG A 16 7.03 -21.84 -11.16
C ARG A 16 8.10 -21.83 -10.08
N SER A 17 7.87 -21.09 -9.00
CA SER A 17 8.79 -21.04 -7.85
C SER A 17 8.83 -22.36 -7.10
N ALA A 18 7.70 -23.03 -6.88
CA ALA A 18 7.64 -24.35 -6.27
C ALA A 18 8.35 -25.43 -7.11
N ALA A 19 8.26 -25.34 -8.44
CA ALA A 19 8.99 -26.25 -9.34
C ALA A 19 10.51 -26.02 -9.31
N LYS A 20 10.96 -24.77 -9.14
CA LYS A 20 12.40 -24.41 -9.09
C LYS A 20 13.05 -24.65 -7.75
N PHE A 21 12.31 -24.40 -6.66
CA PHE A 21 12.84 -24.36 -5.29
C PHE A 21 11.98 -25.18 -4.31
N PRO A 22 11.59 -26.43 -4.64
CA PRO A 22 10.54 -27.16 -3.91
C PRO A 22 10.80 -27.27 -2.40
N ASP A 23 12.03 -27.52 -2.01
CA ASP A 23 12.40 -27.82 -0.62
C ASP A 23 12.94 -26.57 0.12
N ARG A 24 12.97 -25.40 -0.57
CA ARG A 24 13.35 -24.13 0.04
C ARG A 24 12.20 -23.60 0.88
N ARG A 25 12.51 -22.96 2.01
CA ARG A 25 11.54 -22.23 2.82
C ARG A 25 10.94 -21.07 2.01
N ALA A 26 9.64 -21.06 1.88
CA ALA A 26 8.88 -20.01 1.17
C ALA A 26 8.32 -18.98 2.14
N LEU A 27 7.65 -19.45 3.20
CA LEU A 27 6.91 -18.58 4.12
C LEU A 27 7.06 -19.07 5.56
N THR A 28 7.30 -18.13 6.46
CA THR A 28 7.25 -18.36 7.91
C THR A 28 6.27 -17.38 8.54
N PHE A 29 5.33 -17.89 9.32
CA PHE A 29 4.39 -17.11 10.11
C PHE A 29 4.24 -17.74 11.50
N GLU A 30 4.58 -16.99 12.54
CA GLU A 30 4.64 -17.51 13.92
C GLU A 30 5.53 -18.77 14.00
N ASP A 31 5.00 -19.86 14.48
CA ASP A 31 5.67 -21.17 14.60
C ASP A 31 5.52 -22.07 13.35
N ARG A 32 4.76 -21.63 12.33
CA ARG A 32 4.53 -22.38 11.09
C ARG A 32 5.50 -21.95 10.01
N MET A 33 6.06 -22.96 9.36
CA MET A 33 6.99 -22.80 8.25
C MET A 33 6.54 -23.66 7.07
N TRP A 34 6.49 -23.05 5.90
CA TRP A 34 6.13 -23.68 4.63
C TRP A 34 7.31 -23.68 3.69
N THR A 35 7.67 -24.83 3.12
CA THR A 35 8.49 -24.90 1.92
C THR A 35 7.65 -24.48 0.70
N TYR A 36 8.29 -24.19 -0.44
CA TYR A 36 7.57 -23.85 -1.66
C TYR A 36 6.64 -24.98 -2.11
N ARG A 37 7.03 -26.23 -1.98
CA ARG A 37 6.21 -27.41 -2.27
C ARG A 37 5.00 -27.47 -1.34
N GLU A 38 5.22 -27.36 -0.04
CA GLU A 38 4.13 -27.41 0.95
C GLU A 38 3.15 -26.28 0.76
N LEU A 39 3.64 -25.07 0.44
CA LEU A 39 2.79 -23.92 0.16
C LEU A 39 1.96 -24.14 -1.12
N ASP A 40 2.55 -24.65 -2.20
CA ASP A 40 1.86 -24.97 -3.46
C ASP A 40 0.78 -26.06 -3.26
N ASP A 41 1.11 -27.09 -2.51
CA ASP A 41 0.19 -28.17 -2.12
C ASP A 41 -0.97 -27.65 -1.26
N ALA A 42 -0.67 -26.80 -0.27
CA ALA A 42 -1.68 -26.17 0.59
C ALA A 42 -2.64 -25.28 -0.23
N VAL A 43 -2.11 -24.50 -1.17
CA VAL A 43 -2.91 -23.69 -2.09
C VAL A 43 -3.81 -24.56 -2.98
N SER A 44 -3.32 -25.74 -3.44
CA SER A 44 -4.15 -26.67 -4.23
C SER A 44 -5.34 -27.19 -3.41
N ARG A 45 -5.10 -27.61 -2.16
CA ARG A 45 -6.16 -28.12 -1.27
C ARG A 45 -7.15 -27.02 -0.91
N ALA A 46 -6.67 -25.83 -0.56
CA ALA A 46 -7.52 -24.67 -0.25
C ALA A 46 -8.39 -24.28 -1.46
N ALA A 47 -7.84 -24.27 -2.67
CA ALA A 47 -8.59 -23.97 -3.89
C ALA A 47 -9.67 -25.01 -4.16
N ALA A 48 -9.38 -26.31 -3.95
CA ALA A 48 -10.38 -27.38 -4.08
C ALA A 48 -11.48 -27.27 -3.02
N TYR A 49 -11.11 -26.89 -1.79
CA TYR A 49 -12.08 -26.61 -0.74
C TYR A 49 -13.03 -25.48 -1.14
N LEU A 50 -12.53 -24.35 -1.61
CA LEU A 50 -13.35 -23.22 -2.08
C LEU A 50 -14.29 -23.65 -3.22
N GLN A 51 -13.83 -24.48 -4.15
CA GLN A 51 -14.69 -25.05 -5.21
C GLN A 51 -15.76 -25.99 -4.65
N SER A 52 -15.44 -26.78 -3.63
CA SER A 52 -16.40 -27.69 -2.99
C SER A 52 -17.57 -26.96 -2.32
N LEU A 53 -17.40 -25.68 -2.00
CA LEU A 53 -18.47 -24.80 -1.53
C LEU A 53 -19.41 -24.32 -2.64
N GLY A 54 -19.19 -24.77 -3.89
CA GLY A 54 -19.97 -24.36 -5.05
C GLY A 54 -19.62 -22.95 -5.57
N LEU A 55 -18.44 -22.43 -5.24
CA LEU A 55 -17.93 -21.18 -5.77
C LEU A 55 -17.40 -21.42 -7.20
N SER A 56 -17.80 -20.57 -8.14
CA SER A 56 -17.48 -20.66 -9.56
C SER A 56 -16.49 -19.57 -9.99
N ALA A 57 -15.73 -19.82 -11.06
CA ALA A 57 -14.79 -18.85 -11.61
C ALA A 57 -15.45 -17.47 -11.85
N GLY A 58 -14.75 -16.41 -11.50
CA GLY A 58 -15.21 -15.01 -11.55
C GLY A 58 -16.04 -14.57 -10.33
N GLU A 59 -16.44 -15.46 -9.43
CA GLU A 59 -17.09 -15.04 -8.19
C GLU A 59 -16.09 -14.43 -7.20
N ARG A 60 -16.57 -13.44 -6.43
CA ARG A 60 -15.74 -12.68 -5.49
C ARG A 60 -15.75 -13.33 -4.13
N VAL A 61 -14.56 -13.40 -3.52
CA VAL A 61 -14.33 -13.89 -2.17
C VAL A 61 -13.66 -12.80 -1.36
N ALA A 62 -14.37 -12.23 -0.41
CA ALA A 62 -13.81 -11.23 0.50
C ALA A 62 -12.87 -11.90 1.51
N ALA A 63 -11.77 -11.24 1.84
CA ALA A 63 -10.84 -11.69 2.88
C ALA A 63 -10.72 -10.61 3.96
N TYR A 64 -11.33 -10.89 5.12
CA TYR A 64 -11.41 -9.99 6.26
C TYR A 64 -10.54 -10.53 7.39
N GLY A 65 -9.27 -10.11 7.39
CA GLY A 65 -8.28 -10.65 8.32
C GLY A 65 -7.00 -9.83 8.39
N THR A 66 -6.24 -10.09 9.44
CA THR A 66 -4.86 -9.61 9.60
C THR A 66 -3.91 -10.48 8.78
N ASN A 67 -2.63 -10.09 8.71
CA ASN A 67 -1.62 -10.90 8.03
C ASN A 67 -1.52 -12.29 8.67
N SER A 68 -1.54 -13.31 7.84
CA SER A 68 -1.28 -14.71 8.23
C SER A 68 -0.89 -15.54 6.99
N ASP A 69 -0.34 -16.71 7.24
CA ASP A 69 -0.15 -17.71 6.19
C ASP A 69 -1.48 -18.14 5.57
N ALA A 70 -2.52 -18.28 6.39
CA ALA A 70 -3.89 -18.56 5.92
C ALA A 70 -4.43 -17.47 4.97
N TYR A 71 -4.15 -16.19 5.25
CA TYR A 71 -4.52 -15.09 4.38
C TYR A 71 -3.80 -15.18 3.02
N THR A 72 -2.49 -15.47 3.05
CA THR A 72 -1.68 -15.66 1.84
C THR A 72 -2.16 -16.86 1.01
N ILE A 73 -2.40 -18.00 1.69
CA ILE A 73 -2.96 -19.20 1.04
C ILE A 73 -4.33 -18.90 0.46
N GLY A 74 -5.19 -18.16 1.16
CA GLY A 74 -6.51 -17.75 0.69
C GLY A 74 -6.49 -16.94 -0.60
N PHE A 75 -5.59 -15.95 -0.69
CA PHE A 75 -5.39 -15.17 -1.93
C PHE A 75 -4.95 -16.07 -3.10
N LEU A 76 -3.92 -16.89 -2.87
CA LEU A 76 -3.39 -17.79 -3.90
C LEU A 76 -4.38 -18.89 -4.30
N ALA A 77 -5.18 -19.38 -3.34
CA ALA A 77 -6.26 -20.33 -3.61
C ALA A 77 -7.38 -19.73 -4.47
N CYS A 78 -7.77 -18.47 -4.21
CA CYS A 78 -8.69 -17.74 -5.09
C CYS A 78 -8.12 -17.65 -6.51
N ALA A 79 -6.87 -17.23 -6.65
CA ALA A 79 -6.20 -17.14 -7.94
C ALA A 79 -6.15 -18.49 -8.69
N ARG A 80 -5.91 -19.61 -7.98
CA ARG A 80 -5.87 -20.98 -8.54
C ARG A 80 -7.24 -21.50 -8.92
N ALA A 81 -8.28 -21.14 -8.18
CA ALA A 81 -9.66 -21.53 -8.43
C ALA A 81 -10.38 -20.63 -9.45
N GLY A 82 -9.71 -19.60 -9.97
CA GLY A 82 -10.31 -18.60 -10.86
C GLY A 82 -11.30 -17.66 -10.16
N LEU A 83 -11.22 -17.56 -8.83
CA LEU A 83 -12.04 -16.67 -8.01
C LEU A 83 -11.37 -15.29 -7.91
N VAL A 84 -12.18 -14.26 -7.71
CA VAL A 84 -11.68 -12.87 -7.54
C VAL A 84 -11.56 -12.56 -6.05
N HIS A 85 -10.35 -12.36 -5.58
CA HIS A 85 -10.08 -12.00 -4.19
C HIS A 85 -10.46 -10.53 -3.93
N VAL A 86 -11.11 -10.27 -2.78
CA VAL A 86 -11.46 -8.91 -2.35
C VAL A 86 -10.87 -8.66 -0.97
N PRO A 87 -9.70 -8.00 -0.88
CA PRO A 87 -9.09 -7.69 0.40
C PRO A 87 -9.92 -6.66 1.16
N VAL A 88 -10.25 -6.97 2.41
CA VAL A 88 -11.01 -6.10 3.30
C VAL A 88 -10.09 -5.60 4.41
N ASN A 89 -10.04 -4.29 4.58
CA ASN A 89 -9.34 -3.69 5.71
C ASN A 89 -9.96 -4.20 7.03
N TYR A 90 -9.15 -4.85 7.88
CA TYR A 90 -9.60 -5.48 9.13
C TYR A 90 -10.18 -4.50 10.16
N ALA A 91 -9.98 -3.20 9.97
CA ALA A 91 -10.55 -2.19 10.87
C ALA A 91 -11.94 -1.69 10.45
N LEU A 92 -12.41 -2.05 9.24
CA LEU A 92 -13.76 -1.67 8.80
C LEU A 92 -14.82 -2.33 9.68
N LYS A 93 -15.87 -1.57 10.00
CA LYS A 93 -17.01 -1.99 10.84
C LYS A 93 -18.31 -1.42 10.29
N GLY A 94 -19.45 -1.95 10.75
CA GLY A 94 -20.76 -1.40 10.48
C GLY A 94 -21.01 -1.14 8.99
N GLU A 95 -21.43 0.07 8.65
CA GLU A 95 -21.81 0.45 7.29
C GLU A 95 -20.65 0.37 6.26
N GLU A 96 -19.41 0.64 6.66
CA GLU A 96 -18.26 0.57 5.77
C GLU A 96 -17.96 -0.88 5.36
N LEU A 97 -17.99 -1.80 6.33
CA LEU A 97 -17.82 -3.23 6.08
C LEU A 97 -18.96 -3.76 5.21
N THR A 98 -20.21 -3.42 5.57
CA THR A 98 -21.40 -3.79 4.79
C THR A 98 -21.29 -3.28 3.35
N TYR A 99 -20.92 -2.02 3.17
CA TYR A 99 -20.77 -1.45 1.83
C TYR A 99 -19.76 -2.19 0.98
N LEU A 100 -18.55 -2.43 1.50
CA LEU A 100 -17.48 -3.08 0.72
C LEU A 100 -17.86 -4.49 0.31
N VAL A 101 -18.35 -5.31 1.23
CA VAL A 101 -18.72 -6.71 0.97
C VAL A 101 -19.92 -6.78 0.00
N SER A 102 -20.93 -5.92 0.17
CA SER A 102 -22.11 -5.88 -0.71
C SER A 102 -21.78 -5.34 -2.09
N GLN A 103 -21.03 -4.23 -2.19
CA GLN A 103 -20.70 -3.59 -3.47
C GLN A 103 -19.78 -4.46 -4.32
N SER A 104 -18.87 -5.21 -3.70
CA SER A 104 -18.07 -6.22 -4.41
C SER A 104 -18.91 -7.38 -4.93
N GLY A 105 -20.09 -7.59 -4.39
CA GLY A 105 -20.93 -8.77 -4.66
C GLY A 105 -20.22 -10.06 -4.24
N SER A 106 -19.52 -10.05 -3.10
CA SER A 106 -18.80 -11.22 -2.59
C SER A 106 -19.76 -12.34 -2.23
N ALA A 107 -19.52 -13.53 -2.79
CA ALA A 107 -20.32 -14.72 -2.51
C ALA A 107 -19.89 -15.42 -1.21
N ALA A 108 -18.66 -15.22 -0.79
CA ALA A 108 -18.10 -15.76 0.44
C ALA A 108 -17.18 -14.76 1.13
N VAL A 109 -16.97 -14.93 2.44
CA VAL A 109 -15.97 -14.21 3.23
C VAL A 109 -15.07 -15.21 3.93
N LEU A 110 -13.75 -15.06 3.72
CA LEU A 110 -12.70 -15.65 4.54
C LEU A 110 -12.45 -14.71 5.70
N VAL A 111 -12.70 -15.15 6.94
CA VAL A 111 -12.66 -14.28 8.13
C VAL A 111 -11.62 -14.75 9.13
N ASP A 112 -10.80 -13.82 9.65
CA ASP A 112 -9.97 -14.10 10.82
C ASP A 112 -10.89 -14.30 12.05
N PRO A 113 -10.68 -15.34 12.88
CA PRO A 113 -11.51 -15.60 14.06
C PRO A 113 -11.68 -14.39 14.98
N ALA A 114 -10.64 -13.57 15.14
CA ALA A 114 -10.69 -12.36 15.95
C ALA A 114 -11.66 -11.27 15.42
N LEU A 115 -12.07 -11.37 14.15
CA LEU A 115 -12.96 -10.41 13.48
C LEU A 115 -14.36 -10.99 13.22
N LYS A 116 -14.60 -12.25 13.62
CA LYS A 116 -15.85 -12.95 13.38
C LYS A 116 -17.05 -12.22 13.97
N ASP A 117 -16.97 -11.77 15.21
CA ASP A 117 -18.06 -11.05 15.88
C ASP A 117 -18.39 -9.72 15.19
N THR A 118 -17.36 -9.02 14.67
CA THR A 118 -17.55 -7.80 13.89
C THR A 118 -18.28 -8.08 12.59
N LEU A 119 -17.92 -9.15 11.87
CA LEU A 119 -18.61 -9.57 10.66
C LEU A 119 -20.07 -9.99 10.96
N ASP A 120 -20.28 -10.75 12.04
CA ASP A 120 -21.62 -11.23 12.44
C ASP A 120 -22.55 -10.06 12.79
N SER A 121 -22.03 -8.97 13.35
CA SER A 121 -22.81 -7.78 13.67
C SER A 121 -23.45 -7.11 12.44
N VAL A 122 -22.93 -7.36 11.24
CA VAL A 122 -23.45 -6.86 9.96
C VAL A 122 -24.00 -7.99 9.07
N GLY A 123 -23.86 -9.24 9.47
CA GLY A 123 -24.18 -10.44 8.67
C GLY A 123 -25.61 -10.46 8.12
N GLY A 124 -26.59 -9.94 8.87
CA GLY A 124 -27.98 -9.85 8.42
C GLY A 124 -28.23 -8.90 7.22
N ALA A 125 -27.27 -8.05 6.91
CA ALA A 125 -27.32 -7.12 5.77
C ALA A 125 -26.50 -7.60 4.55
N LEU A 126 -25.82 -8.75 4.66
CA LEU A 126 -24.94 -9.31 3.64
C LEU A 126 -25.58 -10.53 2.96
N ASP A 127 -25.50 -10.58 1.62
CA ASP A 127 -25.93 -11.74 0.84
C ASP A 127 -24.77 -12.71 0.62
N LEU A 128 -24.33 -13.35 1.71
CA LEU A 128 -23.22 -14.30 1.70
C LEU A 128 -23.72 -15.73 1.69
N ARG A 129 -23.20 -16.56 0.77
CA ARG A 129 -23.43 -17.99 0.77
C ARG A 129 -22.57 -18.73 1.81
N HIS A 130 -21.37 -18.25 2.05
CA HIS A 130 -20.41 -18.88 2.95
C HIS A 130 -19.62 -17.86 3.77
N VAL A 131 -19.40 -18.20 5.03
CA VAL A 131 -18.44 -17.53 5.93
C VAL A 131 -17.47 -18.60 6.39
N VAL A 132 -16.21 -18.48 5.98
CA VAL A 132 -15.18 -19.49 6.21
C VAL A 132 -14.12 -18.89 7.14
N PRO A 133 -13.84 -19.49 8.30
CA PRO A 133 -12.71 -19.09 9.13
C PRO A 133 -11.39 -19.26 8.36
N LEU A 134 -10.50 -18.28 8.48
CA LEU A 134 -9.16 -18.39 7.88
C LEU A 134 -8.32 -19.45 8.59
N ARG A 135 -8.37 -19.47 9.93
CA ARG A 135 -7.53 -20.32 10.81
C ARG A 135 -8.24 -20.63 12.12
N ASP A 136 -7.61 -21.41 13.00
CA ASP A 136 -7.99 -21.67 14.40
C ASP A 136 -9.37 -22.31 14.59
N ALA A 137 -9.88 -23.00 13.54
CA ALA A 137 -11.10 -23.81 13.56
C ALA A 137 -10.90 -25.08 12.73
N GLU A 138 -11.62 -26.15 13.07
CA GLU A 138 -11.54 -27.45 12.38
C GLU A 138 -11.99 -27.36 10.91
N ASP A 139 -12.92 -26.46 10.61
CA ASP A 139 -13.46 -26.17 9.27
C ASP A 139 -12.83 -24.92 8.63
N SER A 140 -11.68 -24.45 9.15
CA SER A 140 -10.98 -23.30 8.61
C SER A 140 -10.30 -23.61 7.27
N LEU A 141 -10.06 -22.56 6.48
CA LEU A 141 -9.29 -22.65 5.24
C LEU A 141 -7.92 -23.30 5.48
N LEU A 142 -7.23 -22.89 6.56
CA LEU A 142 -5.94 -23.43 6.94
C LEU A 142 -6.00 -24.92 7.27
N ALA A 143 -7.02 -25.38 7.98
CA ALA A 143 -7.22 -26.79 8.30
C ALA A 143 -7.40 -27.63 7.03
N HIS A 144 -8.22 -27.17 6.10
CA HIS A 144 -8.41 -27.82 4.79
C HIS A 144 -7.15 -27.78 3.90
N SER A 145 -6.26 -26.84 4.10
CA SER A 145 -5.00 -26.73 3.35
C SER A 145 -3.88 -27.63 3.87
N GLY A 146 -3.95 -28.03 5.15
CA GLY A 146 -2.84 -28.67 5.86
C GLY A 146 -2.66 -30.18 5.61
N SER A 147 -3.67 -30.91 5.14
CA SER A 147 -3.60 -32.37 5.02
C SER A 147 -4.50 -32.93 3.90
N GLY A 148 -4.26 -34.19 3.54
CA GLY A 148 -4.99 -34.91 2.50
C GLY A 148 -4.27 -34.94 1.15
N ASP A 149 -4.87 -35.62 0.18
CA ASP A 149 -4.36 -35.69 -1.19
C ASP A 149 -4.29 -34.31 -1.84
N VAL A 150 -3.30 -34.10 -2.69
CA VAL A 150 -3.16 -32.85 -3.46
C VAL A 150 -4.03 -32.96 -4.73
N PRO A 151 -5.13 -32.21 -4.83
CA PRO A 151 -6.02 -32.31 -5.96
C PRO A 151 -5.41 -31.65 -7.21
N VAL A 152 -5.71 -32.26 -8.37
CA VAL A 152 -5.42 -31.65 -9.67
C VAL A 152 -6.60 -30.78 -10.07
N LEU A 153 -6.44 -29.47 -9.99
CA LEU A 153 -7.46 -28.52 -10.43
C LEU A 153 -7.26 -28.19 -11.91
N ALA A 154 -8.33 -28.28 -12.69
CA ALA A 154 -8.35 -27.97 -14.11
C ALA A 154 -9.24 -26.74 -14.39
N VAL A 155 -8.97 -25.63 -13.70
CA VAL A 155 -9.65 -24.35 -13.94
C VAL A 155 -8.84 -23.59 -14.99
N PRO A 156 -9.43 -23.28 -16.15
CA PRO A 156 -8.78 -22.38 -17.09
C PRO A 156 -8.83 -20.96 -16.54
N VAL A 157 -7.67 -20.39 -16.26
CA VAL A 157 -7.51 -18.98 -15.83
C VAL A 157 -6.64 -18.28 -16.84
N ALA A 158 -7.14 -17.20 -17.42
CA ALA A 158 -6.41 -16.36 -18.36
C ALA A 158 -5.71 -15.19 -17.66
N SER A 159 -4.65 -14.65 -18.27
CA SER A 159 -3.98 -13.45 -17.77
C SER A 159 -4.89 -12.22 -17.75
N THR A 160 -5.93 -12.20 -18.57
CA THR A 160 -6.95 -11.15 -18.67
C THR A 160 -8.08 -11.27 -17.65
N ASP A 161 -8.18 -12.41 -16.95
CA ASP A 161 -9.21 -12.59 -15.92
C ASP A 161 -8.88 -11.76 -14.67
N LEU A 162 -9.94 -11.38 -13.95
CA LEU A 162 -9.77 -10.64 -12.70
C LEU A 162 -9.17 -11.56 -11.61
N ALA A 163 -8.12 -11.10 -10.98
CA ALA A 163 -7.51 -11.74 -9.83
C ALA A 163 -7.99 -11.10 -8.52
N GLN A 164 -8.24 -9.77 -8.55
CA GLN A 164 -8.54 -9.04 -7.32
C GLN A 164 -9.35 -7.76 -7.59
N LEU A 165 -10.19 -7.38 -6.62
CA LEU A 165 -10.79 -6.05 -6.51
C LEU A 165 -10.12 -5.31 -5.36
N LEU A 166 -9.23 -4.37 -5.66
CA LEU A 166 -8.56 -3.52 -4.66
C LEU A 166 -9.41 -2.29 -4.35
N TYR A 167 -9.98 -2.24 -3.16
CA TYR A 167 -10.75 -1.07 -2.74
C TYR A 167 -9.85 0.07 -2.32
N THR A 168 -9.95 1.19 -3.04
CA THR A 168 -9.23 2.42 -2.75
C THR A 168 -10.15 3.40 -2.04
N SER A 169 -9.64 4.07 -1.00
CA SER A 169 -10.37 5.18 -0.37
C SER A 169 -10.36 6.35 -1.32
N GLY A 170 -11.39 6.42 -2.16
CA GLY A 170 -11.63 7.57 -3.04
C GLY A 170 -11.73 8.85 -2.23
N THR A 171 -11.34 9.94 -2.86
CA THR A 171 -11.20 11.26 -2.20
C THR A 171 -12.50 12.00 -2.02
N THR A 172 -13.60 11.52 -2.64
CA THR A 172 -14.86 12.26 -2.76
C THR A 172 -16.09 11.49 -2.32
N SER A 173 -16.00 10.16 -2.11
CA SER A 173 -17.19 9.33 -1.85
C SER A 173 -16.78 7.98 -1.27
N LYS A 174 -17.66 6.99 -1.39
CA LYS A 174 -17.44 5.60 -0.98
C LYS A 174 -16.23 4.98 -1.69
N PRO A 175 -15.51 4.03 -1.07
CA PRO A 175 -14.39 3.32 -1.70
C PRO A 175 -14.77 2.70 -3.04
N LYS A 176 -13.82 2.71 -4.00
CA LYS A 176 -13.98 2.14 -5.35
C LYS A 176 -13.12 0.89 -5.48
N GLY A 177 -13.66 -0.18 -6.06
CA GLY A 177 -12.91 -1.43 -6.29
C GLY A 177 -12.15 -1.40 -7.61
N ALA A 178 -10.84 -1.19 -7.59
CA ALA A 178 -9.98 -1.27 -8.78
C ALA A 178 -9.87 -2.72 -9.27
N MET A 179 -10.17 -2.96 -10.54
CA MET A 179 -10.22 -4.29 -11.18
C MET A 179 -8.83 -4.73 -11.63
N MET A 180 -8.13 -5.55 -10.83
CA MET A 180 -6.79 -6.05 -11.13
C MET A 180 -6.86 -7.39 -11.85
N THR A 181 -6.20 -7.50 -13.00
CA THR A 181 -6.07 -8.75 -13.73
C THR A 181 -4.87 -9.57 -13.27
N HIS A 182 -4.87 -10.87 -13.53
CA HIS A 182 -3.70 -11.71 -13.28
C HIS A 182 -2.44 -11.20 -14.00
N GLY A 183 -2.56 -10.86 -15.29
CA GLY A 183 -1.43 -10.36 -16.08
C GLY A 183 -0.93 -8.99 -15.59
N GLY A 184 -1.85 -8.08 -15.23
CA GLY A 184 -1.49 -6.78 -14.68
C GLY A 184 -0.65 -6.91 -13.40
N LEU A 185 -1.05 -7.79 -12.48
CA LEU A 185 -0.31 -8.08 -11.25
C LEU A 185 1.04 -8.75 -11.54
N VAL A 186 1.13 -9.66 -12.51
CA VAL A 186 2.43 -10.27 -12.89
C VAL A 186 3.39 -9.23 -13.47
N HIS A 187 2.90 -8.27 -14.27
CA HIS A 187 3.74 -7.15 -14.74
C HIS A 187 4.24 -6.29 -13.58
N GLU A 188 3.39 -6.03 -12.57
CA GLU A 188 3.79 -5.36 -11.34
C GLU A 188 4.91 -6.11 -10.61
N TYR A 189 4.81 -7.45 -10.49
CA TYR A 189 5.84 -8.25 -9.84
C TYR A 189 7.19 -8.15 -10.55
N VAL A 190 7.20 -8.16 -11.88
CA VAL A 190 8.42 -7.98 -12.67
C VAL A 190 9.00 -6.57 -12.46
N SER A 191 8.16 -5.52 -12.50
CA SER A 191 8.59 -4.15 -12.21
C SER A 191 9.20 -4.02 -10.83
N SER A 192 8.57 -4.61 -9.80
CA SER A 192 9.05 -4.60 -8.42
C SER A 192 10.40 -5.33 -8.28
N VAL A 193 10.53 -6.53 -8.87
CA VAL A 193 11.79 -7.31 -8.82
C VAL A 193 12.95 -6.52 -9.42
N ILE A 194 12.73 -5.89 -10.57
CA ILE A 194 13.78 -5.11 -11.26
C ILE A 194 14.10 -3.82 -10.49
N ALA A 195 13.08 -3.01 -10.17
CA ALA A 195 13.28 -1.68 -9.59
C ALA A 195 13.82 -1.71 -8.17
N LEU A 196 13.50 -2.75 -7.38
CA LEU A 196 13.96 -2.90 -6.00
C LEU A 196 15.10 -3.94 -5.87
N ALA A 197 15.59 -4.45 -7.00
CA ALA A 197 16.63 -5.47 -7.07
C ALA A 197 16.33 -6.66 -6.13
N LEU A 198 15.06 -7.13 -6.09
CA LEU A 198 14.63 -8.19 -5.19
C LEU A 198 15.29 -9.51 -5.58
N SER A 199 15.78 -10.24 -4.60
CA SER A 199 16.50 -11.50 -4.79
C SER A 199 16.10 -12.56 -3.77
N ASP A 200 16.45 -13.81 -4.07
CA ASP A 200 16.22 -14.95 -3.19
C ASP A 200 17.09 -14.93 -1.91
N GLY A 201 18.11 -14.08 -1.86
CA GLY A 201 18.98 -13.91 -0.69
C GLY A 201 18.56 -12.82 0.27
N ASP A 202 17.50 -12.05 -0.03
CA ASP A 202 17.15 -10.83 0.73
C ASP A 202 16.56 -11.11 2.13
N ASN A 203 16.00 -12.29 2.39
CA ASN A 203 15.36 -12.64 3.67
C ASN A 203 14.40 -11.53 4.18
N PRO A 204 13.30 -11.22 3.46
CA PRO A 204 12.43 -10.11 3.80
C PRO A 204 11.57 -10.35 5.03
N LEU A 205 11.24 -9.26 5.75
CA LEU A 205 10.18 -9.21 6.75
C LEU A 205 8.99 -8.43 6.19
N ILE A 206 7.84 -9.08 6.10
CA ILE A 206 6.57 -8.48 5.68
C ILE A 206 5.71 -8.26 6.93
N CYS A 207 5.51 -7.02 7.32
CA CYS A 207 4.69 -6.65 8.47
C CYS A 207 3.58 -5.64 8.13
N MET A 208 3.72 -4.93 6.99
CA MET A 208 2.64 -4.06 6.53
C MET A 208 1.45 -4.89 6.05
N PRO A 209 0.21 -4.36 6.16
CA PRO A 209 -0.99 -5.15 5.90
C PRO A 209 -1.05 -5.73 4.48
N LEU A 210 -1.35 -7.03 4.36
CA LEU A 210 -1.53 -7.71 3.07
C LEU A 210 -2.84 -7.35 2.35
N TYR A 211 -3.82 -6.80 3.08
CA TYR A 211 -5.01 -6.25 2.42
C TYR A 211 -4.70 -4.98 1.61
N HIS A 212 -3.56 -4.34 1.88
CA HIS A 212 -3.06 -3.20 1.12
C HIS A 212 -2.17 -3.67 -0.03
N SER A 213 -2.33 -3.05 -1.19
CA SER A 213 -1.64 -3.45 -2.42
C SER A 213 -0.11 -3.51 -2.28
N ALA A 214 0.52 -2.58 -1.56
CA ALA A 214 1.97 -2.56 -1.41
C ALA A 214 2.51 -3.81 -0.69
N GLY A 215 1.94 -4.20 0.46
CA GLY A 215 2.37 -5.39 1.20
C GLY A 215 2.29 -6.66 0.37
N MET A 216 1.19 -6.85 -0.35
CA MET A 216 0.93 -8.04 -1.15
C MET A 216 1.70 -8.02 -2.48
N HIS A 217 1.62 -6.94 -3.27
CA HIS A 217 2.00 -6.96 -4.68
C HIS A 217 3.36 -6.31 -4.99
N VAL A 218 3.91 -5.46 -4.11
CA VAL A 218 5.28 -4.94 -4.27
C VAL A 218 6.30 -5.85 -3.57
N PHE A 219 5.90 -6.51 -2.47
CA PHE A 219 6.85 -7.25 -1.63
C PHE A 219 6.54 -8.74 -1.52
N MET A 220 5.37 -9.15 -0.99
CA MET A 220 5.08 -10.57 -0.70
C MET A 220 5.21 -11.45 -1.94
N LEU A 221 4.43 -11.18 -2.97
CA LEU A 221 4.39 -12.01 -4.18
C LEU A 221 5.67 -11.87 -5.04
N PRO A 222 6.24 -10.68 -5.24
CA PRO A 222 7.54 -10.54 -5.91
C PRO A 222 8.66 -11.32 -5.23
N TYR A 223 8.78 -11.30 -3.90
CA TYR A 223 9.75 -12.12 -3.19
C TYR A 223 9.50 -13.62 -3.37
N LEU A 224 8.26 -14.07 -3.29
CA LEU A 224 7.92 -15.47 -3.59
C LEU A 224 8.26 -15.83 -5.04
N SER A 225 8.15 -14.91 -6.00
CA SER A 225 8.46 -15.15 -7.41
C SER A 225 9.93 -15.43 -7.69
N VAL A 226 10.81 -14.83 -6.91
CA VAL A 226 12.27 -15.03 -7.02
C VAL A 226 12.82 -16.15 -6.13
N GLY A 227 11.96 -16.79 -5.34
CA GLY A 227 12.37 -17.91 -4.48
C GLY A 227 12.92 -17.49 -3.11
N ALA A 228 12.61 -16.29 -2.64
CA ALA A 228 13.03 -15.79 -1.32
C ALA A 228 12.31 -16.53 -0.17
N SER A 229 12.93 -16.50 1.01
CA SER A 229 12.33 -16.97 2.26
C SER A 229 11.65 -15.81 2.98
N VAL A 230 10.33 -15.71 2.85
CA VAL A 230 9.55 -14.61 3.40
C VAL A 230 9.23 -14.86 4.87
N ASN A 231 9.49 -13.86 5.72
CA ASN A 231 9.04 -13.84 7.10
C ASN A 231 7.82 -12.91 7.20
N LEU A 232 6.73 -13.40 7.76
CA LEU A 232 5.48 -12.65 7.88
C LEU A 232 5.20 -12.33 9.35
N MET A 233 4.78 -11.09 9.62
CA MET A 233 4.23 -10.67 10.92
C MET A 233 2.77 -10.29 10.78
N GLN A 234 2.00 -10.52 11.83
CA GLN A 234 0.57 -10.22 11.85
C GLN A 234 0.27 -8.74 11.65
N THR A 235 1.00 -7.88 12.36
CA THR A 235 0.90 -6.42 12.31
C THR A 235 2.27 -5.80 12.57
N PRO A 236 2.54 -4.54 12.18
CA PRO A 236 3.77 -3.87 12.52
C PRO A 236 3.82 -3.56 14.04
N ASP A 237 4.86 -4.07 14.70
CA ASP A 237 5.21 -3.79 16.08
C ASP A 237 6.71 -3.46 16.14
N ILE A 238 7.07 -2.25 16.55
CA ILE A 238 8.44 -1.74 16.43
C ILE A 238 9.44 -2.55 17.26
N PRO A 239 9.22 -2.85 18.54
CA PRO A 239 10.11 -3.71 19.33
C PRO A 239 10.32 -5.07 18.68
N GLU A 240 9.25 -5.70 18.18
CA GLU A 240 9.33 -7.01 17.55
C GLU A 240 10.02 -6.94 16.17
N ILE A 241 9.79 -5.90 15.37
CA ILE A 241 10.53 -5.66 14.10
C ILE A 241 12.03 -5.61 14.39
N LEU A 242 12.46 -4.78 15.34
CA LEU A 242 13.88 -4.62 15.70
C LEU A 242 14.48 -5.93 16.23
N ARG A 243 13.74 -6.65 17.09
CA ARG A 243 14.15 -7.96 17.58
C ARG A 243 14.33 -8.97 16.44
N ARG A 244 13.40 -9.01 15.47
CA ARG A 244 13.46 -9.94 14.35
C ARG A 244 14.57 -9.61 13.35
N ILE A 245 14.87 -8.32 13.13
CA ILE A 245 16.02 -7.95 12.29
C ILE A 245 17.29 -8.60 12.83
N GLU A 246 17.52 -8.52 14.14
CA GLU A 246 18.69 -9.12 14.79
C GLU A 246 18.63 -10.66 14.81
N ALA A 247 17.55 -11.22 15.37
CA ALA A 247 17.43 -12.66 15.64
C ALA A 247 17.29 -13.50 14.36
N ASP A 248 16.47 -13.05 13.39
CA ASP A 248 16.17 -13.77 12.18
C ASP A 248 17.04 -13.32 11.00
N ARG A 249 17.99 -12.39 11.24
CA ARG A 249 18.91 -11.82 10.22
C ARG A 249 18.14 -11.26 9.01
N ILE A 250 17.10 -10.47 9.27
CA ILE A 250 16.30 -9.85 8.22
C ILE A 250 17.17 -8.91 7.36
N GLY A 251 17.08 -9.07 6.04
CA GLY A 251 17.87 -8.31 5.09
C GLY A 251 17.08 -7.22 4.34
N SER A 252 15.75 -7.31 4.31
CA SER A 252 14.89 -6.35 3.61
C SER A 252 13.61 -6.06 4.39
N LEU A 253 13.19 -4.78 4.41
CA LEU A 253 12.06 -4.31 5.19
C LEU A 253 11.38 -3.12 4.52
N PHE A 254 10.08 -3.26 4.21
CA PHE A 254 9.22 -2.15 3.81
C PHE A 254 8.36 -1.67 4.97
N LEU A 255 8.40 -0.37 5.25
CA LEU A 255 7.50 0.29 6.20
C LEU A 255 6.97 1.60 5.62
N ALA A 256 5.73 1.92 5.96
CA ALA A 256 5.24 3.28 5.74
C ALA A 256 5.99 4.28 6.65
N PRO A 257 6.15 5.55 6.25
CA PRO A 257 6.76 6.58 7.10
C PRO A 257 6.16 6.69 8.49
N THR A 258 4.86 6.41 8.64
CA THR A 258 4.16 6.36 9.94
C THR A 258 4.72 5.30 10.91
N VAL A 259 5.47 4.32 10.40
CA VAL A 259 6.19 3.32 11.19
C VAL A 259 7.69 3.63 11.23
N TRP A 260 8.29 4.08 10.10
CA TRP A 260 9.71 4.47 10.05
C TRP A 260 10.05 5.62 11.01
N VAL A 261 9.18 6.65 11.09
CA VAL A 261 9.43 7.83 11.94
C VAL A 261 9.54 7.48 13.43
N PRO A 262 8.57 6.79 14.05
CA PRO A 262 8.71 6.36 15.44
C PRO A 262 9.81 5.32 15.63
N LEU A 263 10.04 4.40 14.67
CA LEU A 263 11.15 3.44 14.73
C LEU A 263 12.49 4.17 14.81
N ALA A 264 12.69 5.24 14.01
CA ALA A 264 13.92 6.04 14.03
C ALA A 264 14.20 6.74 15.36
N GLY A 265 13.20 6.87 16.23
CA GLY A 265 13.33 7.38 17.59
C GLY A 265 13.32 6.32 18.70
N HIS A 266 13.17 5.02 18.33
CA HIS A 266 13.01 3.96 19.33
C HIS A 266 14.32 3.64 20.05
N PRO A 267 14.34 3.49 21.40
CA PRO A 267 15.58 3.19 22.15
C PRO A 267 16.30 1.93 21.71
N ASP A 268 15.57 0.87 21.34
CA ASP A 268 16.15 -0.39 20.89
C ASP A 268 16.95 -0.25 19.59
N LEU A 269 16.71 0.80 18.80
CA LEU A 269 17.52 1.10 17.62
C LEU A 269 19.01 1.30 17.96
N GLU A 270 19.29 1.74 19.20
CA GLU A 270 20.65 2.00 19.71
C GLU A 270 21.36 0.71 20.13
N THR A 271 20.62 -0.32 20.50
CA THR A 271 21.15 -1.52 21.19
C THR A 271 21.11 -2.77 20.35
N ARG A 272 20.27 -2.84 19.29
CA ARG A 272 20.10 -4.00 18.44
C ARG A 272 21.13 -4.04 17.29
N ASP A 273 21.55 -5.25 16.91
CA ASP A 273 22.34 -5.47 15.68
C ASP A 273 21.45 -5.48 14.44
N LEU A 274 21.49 -4.39 13.68
CA LEU A 274 20.77 -4.27 12.41
C LEU A 274 21.67 -4.51 11.18
N SER A 275 22.87 -5.04 11.35
CA SER A 275 23.86 -5.19 10.27
C SER A 275 23.41 -6.11 9.12
N SER A 276 22.42 -6.99 9.37
CA SER A 276 21.81 -7.84 8.35
C SER A 276 20.92 -7.06 7.38
N LEU A 277 20.29 -5.96 7.84
CA LEU A 277 19.37 -5.15 7.03
C LEU A 277 20.16 -4.40 5.96
N LYS A 278 19.83 -4.65 4.69
CA LYS A 278 20.49 -4.04 3.53
C LYS A 278 19.55 -3.18 2.70
N LYS A 279 18.24 -3.49 2.73
CA LYS A 279 17.23 -2.79 1.97
C LYS A 279 16.13 -2.27 2.89
N ALA A 280 15.99 -0.96 2.93
CA ALA A 280 14.96 -0.24 3.66
C ALA A 280 14.05 0.47 2.65
N GLN A 281 12.87 -0.09 2.39
CA GLN A 281 11.94 0.53 1.49
C GLN A 281 10.93 1.38 2.29
N TYR A 282 10.55 2.51 1.72
CA TYR A 282 9.49 3.35 2.28
C TYR A 282 8.58 3.89 1.17
N GLY A 283 7.37 4.27 1.52
CA GLY A 283 6.39 4.76 0.54
C GLY A 283 4.99 4.88 1.14
N ALA A 284 3.97 4.97 0.29
CA ALA A 284 2.56 5.19 0.62
C ALA A 284 2.26 6.56 1.25
N SER A 285 3.23 7.23 1.87
CA SER A 285 3.17 8.61 2.36
C SER A 285 4.56 9.24 2.34
N ILE A 286 4.63 10.52 2.69
CA ILE A 286 5.88 11.29 2.64
C ILE A 286 6.78 10.92 3.82
N MET A 287 8.05 10.65 3.53
CA MET A 287 9.10 10.50 4.53
C MET A 287 9.74 11.86 4.81
N PRO A 288 9.75 12.35 6.07
CA PRO A 288 10.46 13.56 6.39
C PRO A 288 11.96 13.43 6.10
N VAL A 289 12.50 14.34 5.30
CA VAL A 289 13.91 14.31 4.86
C VAL A 289 14.88 14.32 6.06
N THR A 290 14.54 15.02 7.13
CA THR A 290 15.34 15.06 8.36
C THR A 290 15.45 13.70 9.05
N VAL A 291 14.36 12.90 9.06
CA VAL A 291 14.36 11.53 9.61
C VAL A 291 15.15 10.59 8.71
N LEU A 292 14.93 10.68 7.40
CA LEU A 292 15.65 9.88 6.42
C LEU A 292 17.17 10.12 6.49
N ASN A 293 17.61 11.39 6.54
CA ASN A 293 19.04 11.72 6.63
C ASN A 293 19.65 11.18 7.91
N ARG A 294 18.98 11.30 9.06
CA ARG A 294 19.44 10.74 10.32
C ARG A 294 19.63 9.22 10.26
N LEU A 295 18.71 8.49 9.62
CA LEU A 295 18.83 7.05 9.43
C LEU A 295 19.99 6.69 8.47
N ARG A 296 20.16 7.44 7.37
CA ARG A 296 21.24 7.24 6.40
C ARG A 296 22.62 7.53 7.00
N GLU A 297 22.76 8.59 7.78
CA GLU A 297 24.00 8.89 8.50
C GLU A 297 24.38 7.80 9.49
N ARG A 298 23.38 7.25 10.19
CA ARG A 298 23.60 6.18 11.18
C ARG A 298 23.91 4.84 10.55
N TYR A 299 23.25 4.51 9.43
CA TYR A 299 23.37 3.23 8.73
C TYR A 299 23.78 3.46 7.27
N PRO A 300 25.06 3.85 7.02
CA PRO A 300 25.52 4.23 5.68
C PRO A 300 25.48 3.08 4.66
N ASP A 301 25.52 1.81 5.13
CA ASP A 301 25.44 0.61 4.28
C ASP A 301 23.99 0.15 4.02
N LEU A 302 23.00 0.84 4.57
CA LEU A 302 21.59 0.53 4.39
C LEU A 302 21.04 1.33 3.20
N GLY A 303 20.64 0.60 2.14
CA GLY A 303 20.03 1.23 0.96
C GLY A 303 18.56 1.59 1.21
N PHE A 304 18.25 2.88 1.14
CA PHE A 304 16.86 3.38 1.22
C PHE A 304 16.26 3.49 -0.18
N TYR A 305 15.04 2.98 -0.37
CA TYR A 305 14.28 3.06 -1.62
C TYR A 305 12.98 3.82 -1.35
N ASN A 306 12.69 4.86 -2.13
CA ASN A 306 11.38 5.53 -2.09
C ASN A 306 10.47 4.89 -3.14
N CYS A 307 9.39 4.25 -2.69
CA CYS A 307 8.40 3.57 -3.52
C CYS A 307 7.15 4.44 -3.64
N PHE A 308 6.84 4.90 -4.85
CA PHE A 308 5.68 5.76 -5.09
C PHE A 308 4.73 5.15 -6.13
N GLY A 309 3.45 5.43 -5.94
CA GLY A 309 2.37 5.03 -6.83
C GLY A 309 1.04 4.92 -6.10
N GLN A 310 0.10 4.19 -6.67
CA GLN A 310 -1.24 4.02 -6.13
C GLN A 310 -1.83 2.68 -6.55
N SER A 311 -2.85 2.19 -5.82
CA SER A 311 -3.38 0.83 -6.01
C SER A 311 -3.82 0.54 -7.45
N GLU A 312 -4.31 1.54 -8.17
CA GLU A 312 -4.77 1.45 -9.56
C GLU A 312 -3.66 1.06 -10.55
N ILE A 313 -2.39 1.30 -10.20
CA ILE A 313 -1.23 0.93 -11.04
C ILE A 313 -0.45 -0.28 -10.51
N GLY A 314 -0.96 -0.99 -9.52
CA GLY A 314 -0.47 -2.28 -9.17
C GLY A 314 0.30 -2.55 -7.86
N PRO A 315 0.88 -1.61 -7.03
CA PRO A 315 0.79 -0.15 -7.00
C PRO A 315 2.07 0.63 -7.35
N LEU A 316 3.18 -0.01 -7.75
CA LEU A 316 4.48 0.66 -7.90
C LEU A 316 4.60 1.36 -9.25
N ALA A 317 4.68 2.70 -9.23
CA ALA A 317 4.86 3.51 -10.44
C ALA A 317 6.28 4.02 -10.62
N THR A 318 6.91 4.52 -9.54
CA THR A 318 8.29 5.03 -9.58
C THR A 318 9.09 4.58 -8.36
N VAL A 319 10.41 4.55 -8.50
CA VAL A 319 11.36 4.26 -7.41
C VAL A 319 12.53 5.22 -7.45
N LEU A 320 12.86 5.82 -6.30
CA LEU A 320 14.14 6.48 -6.09
C LEU A 320 15.13 5.48 -5.49
N GLN A 321 16.27 5.32 -6.15
CA GLN A 321 17.30 4.38 -5.75
C GLN A 321 18.14 4.90 -4.57
N PRO A 322 18.82 4.04 -3.80
CA PRO A 322 19.60 4.45 -2.64
C PRO A 322 20.65 5.53 -2.93
N GLU A 323 21.37 5.41 -4.01
CA GLU A 323 22.43 6.32 -4.44
C GLU A 323 21.90 7.70 -4.89
N GLU A 324 20.64 7.79 -5.25
CA GLU A 324 20.02 9.01 -5.80
C GLU A 324 19.49 9.94 -4.70
N HIS A 325 19.40 9.47 -3.46
CA HIS A 325 18.85 10.24 -2.34
C HIS A 325 19.72 11.44 -1.93
N GLU A 326 21.01 11.41 -2.19
CA GLU A 326 21.90 12.53 -1.85
C GLU A 326 21.58 13.78 -2.66
N GLU A 327 21.39 13.60 -3.96
CA GLU A 327 21.06 14.70 -4.87
C GLU A 327 19.57 15.04 -4.90
N ARG A 328 18.70 14.06 -4.63
CA ARG A 328 17.24 14.17 -4.82
C ARG A 328 16.45 13.63 -3.63
N PRO A 329 16.69 14.12 -2.40
CA PRO A 329 16.11 13.54 -1.17
C PRO A 329 14.57 13.62 -1.10
N SER A 330 13.93 14.52 -1.85
CA SER A 330 12.47 14.71 -1.91
C SER A 330 11.81 14.06 -3.13
N SER A 331 12.58 13.48 -4.06
CA SER A 331 12.05 12.82 -5.24
C SER A 331 11.44 11.46 -4.90
N CYS A 332 10.45 11.04 -5.68
CA CYS A 332 9.96 9.67 -5.69
C CYS A 332 10.53 8.84 -6.86
N GLY A 333 11.61 9.32 -7.48
CA GLY A 333 12.40 8.58 -8.45
C GLY A 333 11.84 8.58 -9.86
N LYS A 334 12.21 7.57 -10.65
CA LYS A 334 11.81 7.37 -12.04
C LYS A 334 10.82 6.23 -12.19
N ALA A 335 10.11 6.26 -13.31
CA ALA A 335 9.18 5.22 -13.70
C ALA A 335 9.84 3.82 -13.71
N VAL A 336 9.14 2.83 -13.15
CA VAL A 336 9.57 1.44 -13.16
C VAL A 336 9.40 0.80 -14.55
N PHE A 337 9.89 -0.41 -14.74
CA PHE A 337 10.12 -1.04 -16.03
C PHE A 337 8.92 -0.99 -17.01
N PHE A 338 7.71 -1.27 -16.54
CA PHE A 338 6.51 -1.29 -17.38
C PHE A 338 5.68 0.00 -17.34
N VAL A 339 6.16 1.07 -16.71
CA VAL A 339 5.41 2.30 -16.53
C VAL A 339 5.94 3.41 -17.43
N GLU A 340 5.03 4.02 -18.20
CA GLU A 340 5.27 5.28 -18.90
C GLU A 340 4.58 6.40 -18.12
N THR A 341 5.23 7.57 -18.05
CA THR A 341 4.70 8.75 -17.37
C THR A 341 4.65 9.95 -18.29
N ARG A 342 3.60 10.77 -18.14
CA ARG A 342 3.52 12.14 -18.67
C ARG A 342 3.17 13.08 -17.54
N VAL A 343 3.60 14.34 -17.67
CA VAL A 343 3.17 15.40 -16.75
C VAL A 343 2.45 16.46 -17.57
N VAL A 344 1.17 16.70 -17.24
CA VAL A 344 0.30 17.52 -18.09
C VAL A 344 -0.36 18.65 -17.31
N ASP A 345 -0.75 19.71 -18.05
CA ASP A 345 -1.61 20.78 -17.56
C ASP A 345 -3.10 20.33 -17.50
N PRO A 346 -4.03 21.13 -16.97
CA PRO A 346 -5.46 20.81 -16.94
C PRO A 346 -6.09 20.57 -18.32
N ASP A 347 -5.48 21.09 -19.39
CA ASP A 347 -5.94 20.91 -20.78
C ASP A 347 -5.37 19.62 -21.42
N GLY A 348 -4.52 18.87 -20.69
CA GLY A 348 -3.91 17.62 -21.15
C GLY A 348 -2.65 17.78 -21.99
N ASN A 349 -2.08 18.99 -22.06
CA ASN A 349 -0.82 19.24 -22.77
C ASN A 349 0.37 18.96 -21.86
N ASP A 350 1.46 18.42 -22.43
CA ASP A 350 2.70 18.21 -21.69
C ASP A 350 3.26 19.54 -21.18
N VAL A 351 3.64 19.60 -19.91
CA VAL A 351 4.30 20.77 -19.32
C VAL A 351 5.81 20.68 -19.44
N PRO A 352 6.52 21.84 -19.55
CA PRO A 352 7.98 21.88 -19.48
C PRO A 352 8.52 21.28 -18.16
N ASP A 353 9.72 20.72 -18.21
CA ASP A 353 10.40 20.20 -17.01
C ASP A 353 10.50 21.28 -15.92
N GLY A 354 10.29 20.89 -14.67
CA GLY A 354 10.23 21.79 -13.51
C GLY A 354 8.87 22.48 -13.30
N THR A 355 7.96 22.41 -14.28
CA THR A 355 6.61 22.97 -14.14
C THR A 355 5.67 21.96 -13.49
N PRO A 356 4.88 22.35 -12.48
CA PRO A 356 3.89 21.47 -11.89
C PRO A 356 2.79 21.07 -12.87
N GLY A 357 2.43 19.78 -12.87
CA GLY A 357 1.34 19.22 -13.66
C GLY A 357 0.86 17.90 -13.08
N GLU A 358 -0.26 17.38 -13.59
CA GLU A 358 -0.75 16.05 -13.21
C GLU A 358 0.15 14.97 -13.82
N VAL A 359 0.59 14.00 -12.99
CA VAL A 359 1.26 12.81 -13.54
C VAL A 359 0.22 11.82 -14.05
N LEU A 360 0.38 11.40 -15.31
CA LEU A 360 -0.41 10.38 -15.97
C LEU A 360 0.41 9.10 -16.10
N TYR A 361 -0.27 7.96 -16.05
CA TYR A 361 0.35 6.65 -16.23
C TYR A 361 -0.22 5.89 -17.41
N ARG A 362 0.66 5.19 -18.14
CA ARG A 362 0.33 4.16 -19.11
C ARG A 362 1.16 2.92 -18.80
N SER A 363 0.48 1.77 -18.60
CA SER A 363 1.16 0.56 -18.16
C SER A 363 0.26 -0.66 -18.34
N PRO A 364 0.83 -1.85 -18.66
CA PRO A 364 0.08 -3.11 -18.62
C PRO A 364 -0.30 -3.55 -17.19
N GLN A 365 0.29 -2.94 -16.15
CA GLN A 365 -0.05 -3.23 -14.75
C GLN A 365 -1.22 -2.40 -14.21
N LEU A 366 -1.77 -1.46 -14.99
CA LEU A 366 -2.96 -0.71 -14.62
C LEU A 366 -4.19 -1.60 -14.46
N CYS A 367 -5.05 -1.25 -13.51
CA CYS A 367 -6.37 -1.85 -13.39
C CYS A 367 -7.22 -1.56 -14.64
N LEU A 368 -8.24 -2.37 -14.88
CA LEU A 368 -9.17 -2.19 -16.02
C LEU A 368 -10.16 -1.03 -15.81
N GLY A 369 -10.17 -0.44 -14.62
CA GLY A 369 -11.15 0.53 -14.17
C GLY A 369 -11.73 0.15 -12.82
N TYR A 370 -12.88 0.75 -12.46
CA TYR A 370 -13.53 0.52 -11.18
C TYR A 370 -14.77 -0.36 -11.31
N TRP A 371 -14.86 -1.37 -10.45
CA TRP A 371 -15.94 -2.36 -10.42
C TRP A 371 -17.30 -1.69 -10.24
N ASP A 372 -18.22 -1.99 -11.18
CA ASP A 372 -19.58 -1.44 -11.21
C ASP A 372 -19.64 0.10 -11.06
N ASN A 373 -18.64 0.80 -11.65
CA ASN A 373 -18.55 2.24 -11.62
C ASN A 373 -17.97 2.81 -12.94
N PRO A 374 -18.75 2.77 -14.02
CA PRO A 374 -18.31 3.22 -15.34
C PRO A 374 -17.97 4.71 -15.40
N ASP A 375 -18.71 5.56 -14.66
CA ASP A 375 -18.49 7.00 -14.66
C ASP A 375 -17.11 7.34 -14.04
N ALA A 376 -16.80 6.75 -12.89
CA ALA A 376 -15.47 6.92 -12.27
C ALA A 376 -14.35 6.33 -13.13
N THR A 377 -14.63 5.25 -13.86
CA THR A 377 -13.68 4.67 -14.81
C THR A 377 -13.42 5.64 -15.96
N ALA A 378 -14.46 6.20 -16.57
CA ALA A 378 -14.32 7.16 -17.65
C ALA A 378 -13.64 8.48 -17.22
N GLU A 379 -13.83 8.90 -15.97
CA GLU A 379 -13.14 10.04 -15.39
C GLU A 379 -11.64 9.79 -15.21
N ALA A 380 -11.27 8.59 -14.71
CA ALA A 380 -9.89 8.25 -14.39
C ALA A 380 -9.08 7.81 -15.62
N PHE A 381 -9.72 7.20 -16.62
CA PHE A 381 -9.05 6.69 -17.82
C PHE A 381 -9.50 7.48 -19.05
N ARG A 382 -8.67 8.43 -19.49
CA ARG A 382 -8.95 9.29 -20.65
C ARG A 382 -7.78 9.23 -21.63
N ASP A 383 -8.07 9.21 -22.92
CA ASP A 383 -7.11 9.27 -24.02
C ASP A 383 -5.99 8.22 -23.94
N GLY A 384 -6.29 7.05 -23.35
CA GLY A 384 -5.35 5.94 -23.17
C GLY A 384 -4.39 6.11 -21.99
N TRP A 385 -4.64 7.08 -21.10
CA TRP A 385 -3.87 7.35 -19.89
C TRP A 385 -4.74 7.26 -18.64
N PHE A 386 -4.13 6.82 -17.56
CA PHE A 386 -4.70 6.90 -16.23
C PHE A 386 -4.31 8.22 -15.57
N HIS A 387 -5.29 8.98 -15.13
CA HIS A 387 -5.15 10.24 -14.42
C HIS A 387 -5.00 10.00 -12.91
N SER A 388 -3.81 10.26 -12.40
CA SER A 388 -3.46 9.90 -11.01
C SER A 388 -4.08 10.81 -9.96
N GLY A 389 -4.38 12.07 -10.33
CA GLY A 389 -4.74 13.14 -9.40
C GLY A 389 -3.58 13.63 -8.53
N ASP A 390 -2.35 13.21 -8.82
CA ASP A 390 -1.14 13.69 -8.15
C ASP A 390 -0.51 14.83 -8.95
N LEU A 391 -0.31 15.98 -8.30
CA LEU A 391 0.43 17.11 -8.83
C LEU A 391 1.91 16.90 -8.59
N VAL A 392 2.70 16.88 -9.64
CA VAL A 392 4.14 16.61 -9.58
C VAL A 392 4.95 17.63 -10.41
N THR A 393 6.24 17.70 -10.15
CA THR A 393 7.22 18.23 -11.12
C THR A 393 8.08 17.10 -11.63
N ARG A 394 8.58 17.22 -12.86
CA ARG A 394 9.56 16.31 -13.45
C ARG A 394 10.82 17.09 -13.79
N ASP A 395 11.99 16.57 -13.45
CA ASP A 395 13.26 17.15 -13.87
C ASP A 395 13.66 16.66 -15.28
N PRO A 396 14.69 17.29 -15.94
CA PRO A 396 15.15 16.88 -17.27
C PRO A 396 15.67 15.44 -17.36
N GLU A 397 16.02 14.83 -16.23
CA GLU A 397 16.50 13.46 -16.14
C GLU A 397 15.36 12.45 -15.90
N GLY A 398 14.11 12.96 -15.77
CA GLY A 398 12.90 12.16 -15.62
C GLY A 398 12.52 11.81 -14.18
N TYR A 399 13.20 12.41 -13.18
CA TYR A 399 12.80 12.22 -11.77
C TYR A 399 11.55 13.01 -11.42
N ILE A 400 10.64 12.35 -10.77
CA ILE A 400 9.35 12.90 -10.34
C ILE A 400 9.45 13.31 -8.88
N THR A 401 8.97 14.53 -8.58
CA THR A 401 8.79 15.02 -7.20
C THR A 401 7.33 15.36 -7.00
N VAL A 402 6.69 14.76 -6.00
CA VAL A 402 5.29 15.04 -5.65
C VAL A 402 5.21 16.42 -4.99
N VAL A 403 4.40 17.29 -5.59
CA VAL A 403 4.10 18.62 -5.06
C VAL A 403 2.92 18.55 -4.10
N ASP A 404 1.79 17.94 -4.54
CA ASP A 404 0.60 17.73 -3.72
C ASP A 404 -0.38 16.75 -4.41
N ARG A 405 -1.53 16.53 -3.80
CA ARG A 405 -2.74 16.06 -4.49
C ARG A 405 -3.45 17.23 -5.12
N ILE A 406 -3.91 17.11 -6.36
CA ILE A 406 -4.63 18.20 -7.08
C ILE A 406 -5.79 18.76 -6.23
N LYS A 407 -6.54 17.90 -5.55
CA LYS A 407 -7.66 18.25 -4.68
C LYS A 407 -7.25 18.82 -3.31
N ASP A 408 -6.00 18.69 -2.90
CA ASP A 408 -5.47 19.18 -1.63
C ASP A 408 -4.72 20.52 -1.78
N VAL A 409 -4.51 20.97 -3.03
CA VAL A 409 -4.00 22.30 -3.34
C VAL A 409 -4.99 23.36 -2.84
N ILE A 410 -4.50 24.33 -2.10
CA ILE A 410 -5.30 25.37 -1.44
C ILE A 410 -5.35 26.61 -2.33
N ASN A 411 -6.56 27.10 -2.63
CA ASN A 411 -6.76 28.33 -3.40
C ASN A 411 -6.87 29.54 -2.47
N THR A 412 -5.75 30.09 -2.06
CA THR A 412 -5.74 31.25 -1.16
C THR A 412 -5.69 32.56 -1.94
N GLY A 413 -6.82 33.24 -2.07
CA GLY A 413 -6.93 34.52 -2.77
C GLY A 413 -6.63 34.45 -4.27
N GLY A 414 -6.92 33.34 -4.93
CA GLY A 414 -6.62 33.11 -6.35
C GLY A 414 -5.20 32.57 -6.61
N ILE A 415 -4.40 32.38 -5.56
CA ILE A 415 -3.06 31.77 -5.66
C ILE A 415 -3.16 30.32 -5.16
N LEU A 416 -2.73 29.39 -6.00
CA LEU A 416 -2.68 27.98 -5.63
C LEU A 416 -1.44 27.70 -4.78
N VAL A 417 -1.65 27.15 -3.58
CA VAL A 417 -0.60 26.78 -2.62
C VAL A 417 -0.65 25.28 -2.35
N ALA A 418 0.46 24.60 -2.54
CA ALA A 418 0.60 23.21 -2.16
C ALA A 418 0.56 23.09 -0.63
N SER A 419 -0.36 22.30 -0.12
CA SER A 419 -0.48 22.05 1.33
C SER A 419 0.80 21.46 1.90
N ARG A 420 1.48 20.61 1.12
CA ARG A 420 2.74 19.96 1.48
C ARG A 420 3.88 20.95 1.76
N GLU A 421 4.05 21.97 0.93
CA GLU A 421 5.11 22.98 1.12
C GLU A 421 4.96 23.68 2.48
N VAL A 422 3.73 23.89 2.90
CA VAL A 422 3.43 24.48 4.21
C VAL A 422 3.66 23.46 5.32
N GLU A 423 3.26 22.19 5.13
CA GLU A 423 3.54 21.09 6.06
C GLU A 423 5.04 20.94 6.30
N ASP A 424 5.85 20.91 5.25
CA ASP A 424 7.31 20.79 5.33
C ASP A 424 7.91 21.94 6.16
N ALA A 425 7.42 23.18 5.98
CA ALA A 425 7.88 24.32 6.75
C ALA A 425 7.49 24.22 8.24
N VAL A 426 6.28 23.75 8.54
CA VAL A 426 5.83 23.53 9.93
C VAL A 426 6.63 22.42 10.61
N TYR A 427 6.94 21.33 9.90
CA TYR A 427 7.74 20.21 10.42
C TYR A 427 9.17 20.58 10.81
N THR A 428 9.69 21.72 10.34
CA THR A 428 11.01 22.20 10.79
C THR A 428 11.02 22.69 12.25
N HIS A 429 9.84 22.85 12.88
CA HIS A 429 9.76 23.23 14.28
C HIS A 429 10.04 22.02 15.18
N PRO A 430 10.99 22.11 16.15
CA PRO A 430 11.44 20.96 16.93
C PRO A 430 10.32 20.28 17.76
N ASP A 431 9.33 21.05 18.18
CA ASP A 431 8.24 20.57 19.05
C ASP A 431 7.04 20.04 18.26
N VAL A 432 7.07 20.03 16.92
CA VAL A 432 6.03 19.45 16.08
C VAL A 432 6.27 17.95 15.93
N ALA A 433 5.29 17.15 16.31
CA ALA A 433 5.27 15.71 16.07
C ALA A 433 4.65 15.38 14.71
N GLU A 434 3.47 15.98 14.41
CA GLU A 434 2.75 15.78 13.15
C GLU A 434 2.06 17.06 12.71
N VAL A 435 1.86 17.21 11.41
CA VAL A 435 1.08 18.31 10.85
C VAL A 435 0.29 17.87 9.61
N ALA A 436 -0.89 18.43 9.47
CA ALA A 436 -1.70 18.42 8.26
C ALA A 436 -2.11 19.85 7.90
N VAL A 437 -1.94 20.22 6.64
CA VAL A 437 -2.38 21.54 6.16
C VAL A 437 -3.55 21.36 5.21
N ILE A 438 -4.62 22.14 5.45
CA ILE A 438 -5.86 22.13 4.66
C ILE A 438 -6.28 23.56 4.30
N GLY A 439 -7.04 23.68 3.23
CA GLY A 439 -7.83 24.89 2.97
C GLY A 439 -9.15 24.82 3.77
N THR A 440 -9.44 25.87 4.52
CA THR A 440 -10.74 26.07 5.17
C THR A 440 -11.45 27.25 4.50
N PRO A 441 -12.79 27.21 4.29
CA PRO A 441 -13.52 28.32 3.67
C PRO A 441 -13.26 29.65 4.37
N ASP A 442 -13.00 30.71 3.61
CA ASP A 442 -12.70 32.06 4.14
C ASP A 442 -13.25 33.14 3.19
N ASP A 443 -13.98 34.08 3.74
CA ASP A 443 -14.65 35.16 2.97
C ASP A 443 -13.67 36.10 2.26
N LYS A 444 -12.42 36.22 2.80
CA LYS A 444 -11.40 37.11 2.25
C LYS A 444 -10.46 36.37 1.29
N TRP A 445 -10.12 35.13 1.61
CA TRP A 445 -9.07 34.39 0.93
C TRP A 445 -9.61 33.30 0.01
N ILE A 446 -10.94 33.10 -0.07
CA ILE A 446 -11.57 31.91 -0.67
C ILE A 446 -11.33 30.70 0.21
N GLU A 447 -10.05 30.35 0.42
CA GLU A 447 -9.60 29.37 1.39
C GLU A 447 -8.47 29.95 2.26
N ALA A 448 -8.61 29.84 3.56
CA ALA A 448 -7.55 30.14 4.52
C ALA A 448 -6.66 28.90 4.66
N ILE A 449 -5.34 29.08 4.59
CA ILE A 449 -4.38 28.01 4.87
C ILE A 449 -4.43 27.73 6.38
N THR A 450 -4.88 26.53 6.77
CA THR A 450 -5.02 26.10 8.16
C THR A 450 -4.09 24.93 8.45
N ALA A 451 -3.17 25.09 9.40
CA ALA A 451 -2.29 24.04 9.87
C ALA A 451 -2.90 23.35 11.11
N VAL A 452 -3.14 22.05 11.01
CA VAL A 452 -3.59 21.20 12.11
C VAL A 452 -2.38 20.42 12.62
N VAL A 453 -2.00 20.63 13.89
CA VAL A 453 -0.68 20.26 14.42
C VAL A 453 -0.84 19.39 15.64
N VAL A 454 -0.09 18.30 15.69
CA VAL A 454 0.16 17.50 16.91
C VAL A 454 1.53 17.89 17.45
N LEU A 455 1.58 18.27 18.69
CA LEU A 455 2.83 18.60 19.38
C LEU A 455 3.46 17.34 20.00
N ARG A 456 4.76 17.37 20.22
CA ARG A 456 5.46 16.34 20.99
C ARG A 456 5.02 16.36 22.44
N GLU A 457 5.12 15.22 23.12
CA GLU A 457 4.70 15.09 24.55
C GLU A 457 5.48 16.02 25.49
N ASP A 458 6.73 16.34 25.16
CA ASP A 458 7.62 17.22 25.94
C ASP A 458 7.57 18.68 25.49
N ALA A 459 6.74 19.02 24.50
CA ALA A 459 6.61 20.37 23.99
C ALA A 459 6.05 21.32 25.06
N ALA A 460 6.71 22.44 25.26
CA ALA A 460 6.27 23.45 26.25
C ALA A 460 6.26 24.85 25.63
N GLY A 461 5.14 25.56 25.82
CA GLY A 461 5.04 26.97 25.44
C GLY A 461 4.88 27.27 23.97
N VAL A 462 4.61 26.27 23.12
CA VAL A 462 4.31 26.47 21.69
C VAL A 462 2.94 27.11 21.55
N THR A 463 2.88 28.22 20.83
CA THR A 463 1.63 28.94 20.56
C THR A 463 1.34 28.98 19.07
N PRO A 464 0.07 29.11 18.64
CA PRO A 464 -0.29 29.30 17.24
C PRO A 464 0.50 30.43 16.56
N ASP A 465 0.57 31.58 17.21
CA ASP A 465 1.31 32.76 16.69
C ASP A 465 2.81 32.50 16.59
N GLY A 466 3.40 31.78 17.55
CA GLY A 466 4.80 31.37 17.51
C GLY A 466 5.12 30.46 16.33
N LEU A 467 4.23 29.51 16.05
CA LEU A 467 4.38 28.60 14.92
C LEU A 467 4.18 29.31 13.56
N ILE A 468 3.21 30.24 13.50
CA ILE A 468 3.02 31.09 12.31
C ILE A 468 4.29 31.94 12.07
N ALA A 469 4.86 32.54 13.12
CA ALA A 469 6.11 33.31 12.99
C ALA A 469 7.28 32.44 12.49
N HIS A 470 7.42 31.21 13.02
CA HIS A 470 8.42 30.25 12.61
C HIS A 470 8.31 29.92 11.10
N VAL A 471 7.08 29.67 10.61
CA VAL A 471 6.82 29.37 9.20
C VAL A 471 7.07 30.59 8.32
N LYS A 472 6.69 31.79 8.78
CA LYS A 472 6.88 33.06 8.05
C LYS A 472 8.32 33.38 7.69
N GLU A 473 9.27 32.88 8.46
CA GLU A 473 10.70 33.04 8.20
C GLU A 473 11.23 32.14 7.08
N ARG A 474 10.45 31.12 6.67
CA ARG A 474 10.88 30.01 5.80
C ARG A 474 10.20 29.95 4.45
N ILE A 475 8.97 30.43 4.36
CA ILE A 475 8.20 30.41 3.11
C ILE A 475 7.61 31.79 2.80
N ALA A 476 7.15 31.93 1.55
CA ALA A 476 6.58 33.20 1.07
C ALA A 476 5.35 33.61 1.89
N PRO A 477 5.14 34.94 2.14
CA PRO A 477 4.09 35.43 3.05
C PRO A 477 2.67 34.97 2.70
N PHE A 478 2.35 34.75 1.43
CA PHE A 478 1.02 34.28 1.01
C PHE A 478 0.76 32.79 1.33
N LYS A 479 1.83 32.00 1.51
CA LYS A 479 1.77 30.59 1.88
C LYS A 479 1.68 30.36 3.38
N VAL A 480 1.94 31.39 4.20
CA VAL A 480 1.95 31.26 5.66
C VAL A 480 0.55 30.94 6.17
N PRO A 481 0.38 29.94 7.06
CA PRO A 481 -0.90 29.62 7.66
C PRO A 481 -1.59 30.84 8.28
N LYS A 482 -2.91 30.94 8.06
CA LYS A 482 -3.75 31.96 8.68
C LYS A 482 -4.28 31.46 10.02
N GLN A 483 -4.36 30.15 10.18
CA GLN A 483 -4.79 29.47 11.39
C GLN A 483 -3.86 28.32 11.72
N VAL A 484 -3.66 28.10 13.03
CA VAL A 484 -3.02 26.90 13.57
C VAL A 484 -3.93 26.33 14.64
N VAL A 485 -4.27 25.05 14.49
CA VAL A 485 -5.13 24.31 15.42
C VAL A 485 -4.31 23.16 16.00
N PHE A 486 -4.20 23.10 17.34
CA PHE A 486 -3.57 21.97 18.00
C PHE A 486 -4.59 20.88 18.28
N VAL A 487 -4.20 19.64 18.00
CA VAL A 487 -5.01 18.42 18.21
C VAL A 487 -4.14 17.34 18.88
N ASP A 488 -4.79 16.38 19.53
CA ASP A 488 -4.08 15.28 20.17
C ASP A 488 -3.60 14.25 19.12
N GLU A 489 -4.39 14.06 18.05
CA GLU A 489 -4.06 13.15 16.93
C GLU A 489 -4.62 13.63 15.60
N LEU A 490 -4.00 13.24 14.49
CA LEU A 490 -4.52 13.46 13.15
C LEU A 490 -5.34 12.25 12.67
N PRO A 491 -6.49 12.47 12.01
CA PRO A 491 -7.30 11.38 11.49
C PRO A 491 -6.54 10.64 10.38
N ARG A 492 -6.40 9.34 10.54
CA ARG A 492 -5.72 8.46 9.59
C ARG A 492 -6.56 7.23 9.29
N ASN A 493 -6.45 6.73 8.07
CA ASN A 493 -6.93 5.40 7.80
C ASN A 493 -5.95 4.35 8.37
N GLN A 494 -6.35 3.09 8.35
CA GLN A 494 -5.57 1.98 8.91
C GLN A 494 -4.24 1.69 8.15
N SER A 495 -4.08 2.21 6.94
CA SER A 495 -2.80 2.18 6.23
C SER A 495 -1.87 3.33 6.62
N GLY A 496 -2.26 4.13 7.61
CA GLY A 496 -1.51 5.30 8.08
C GLY A 496 -1.69 6.55 7.22
N LYS A 497 -2.53 6.51 6.17
CA LYS A 497 -2.77 7.66 5.29
C LYS A 497 -3.65 8.70 6.00
N LEU A 498 -3.19 9.94 5.99
CA LEU A 498 -3.90 11.08 6.54
C LEU A 498 -5.23 11.34 5.81
N LEU A 499 -6.30 11.57 6.57
CA LEU A 499 -7.65 11.83 6.07
C LEU A 499 -7.99 13.32 6.14
N LYS A 500 -7.35 14.15 5.29
CA LYS A 500 -7.59 15.60 5.23
C LYS A 500 -9.08 15.98 5.05
N ARG A 501 -9.86 15.09 4.43
CA ARG A 501 -11.32 15.27 4.29
C ARG A 501 -12.02 15.38 5.65
N GLU A 502 -11.64 14.56 6.61
CA GLU A 502 -12.24 14.58 7.96
C GLU A 502 -11.87 15.86 8.70
N LEU A 503 -10.63 16.34 8.54
CA LEU A 503 -10.22 17.63 9.08
C LEU A 503 -11.04 18.79 8.49
N ARG A 504 -11.28 18.79 7.15
CA ARG A 504 -12.11 19.82 6.50
C ARG A 504 -13.58 19.76 6.93
N ALA A 505 -14.07 18.62 7.38
CA ALA A 505 -15.45 18.47 7.85
C ALA A 505 -15.64 18.91 9.30
N THR A 506 -14.55 18.99 10.09
CA THR A 506 -14.59 19.34 11.51
C THR A 506 -14.15 20.77 11.80
N LEU A 507 -13.47 21.42 10.89
CA LEU A 507 -12.98 22.79 10.97
C LEU A 507 -13.68 23.71 9.97
#